data_9caac4f2d242f0c8d8f12d6c8f890bc9
#
_entry.id   9caac4f2d242f0c8d8f12d6c8f890bc9
#
_cell.length_a   1.000
_cell.length_b   1.000
_cell.length_c   1.000
_cell.angle_alpha   90.00
_cell.angle_beta   90.00
_cell.angle_gamma   90.00
#
_symmetry.space_group_name_H-M   'P 1'
#
loop_
_entity.id
_entity.type
_entity.pdbx_description
1 polymer ?
#
loop_
_entity_poly.entity_id
_entity_poly.type
_entity_poly.pdbx_seq_one_letter_code
_entity_poly.pdbx_strand_id
1 'polypeptide(L)'
;MIRISPNMAAKLYEPLMEFSENPIKGVTLEEAYQVFGKWDYAVLFQADSNENALHFVGDRIRLVEGVIETYTIPLTPIKNYRKP
;
A
#
# COMPACT_ATOMS: atom_id res chain seq x y z
N MET A 1 -0.17 -2.59 -4.98
CA MET A 1 -0.64 -3.99 -4.98
C MET A 1 0.35 -4.86 -4.23
N ILE A 2 -0.14 -5.66 -3.34
CA ILE A 2 0.69 -6.48 -2.45
C ILE A 2 0.24 -7.92 -2.55
N ARG A 3 1.21 -8.83 -2.72
CA ARG A 3 0.96 -10.26 -2.69
C ARG A 3 1.70 -10.87 -1.51
N ILE A 4 1.03 -11.75 -0.79
CA ILE A 4 1.58 -12.31 0.45
C ILE A 4 1.61 -13.81 0.39
N SER A 5 2.42 -14.40 1.29
CA SER A 5 2.45 -15.85 1.46
C SER A 5 1.08 -16.33 1.94
N PRO A 6 0.55 -17.42 1.36
CA PRO A 6 -0.78 -17.90 1.76
C PRO A 6 -0.95 -18.14 3.25
N ASN A 7 0.13 -18.54 3.93
CA ASN A 7 0.06 -18.82 5.36
C ASN A 7 0.10 -17.57 6.23
N MET A 8 0.33 -16.41 5.62
CA MET A 8 0.54 -15.17 6.37
C MET A 8 -0.57 -14.14 6.13
N ALA A 9 -1.60 -14.51 5.36
CA ALA A 9 -2.63 -13.57 4.95
C ALA A 9 -3.29 -12.86 6.12
N ALA A 10 -3.67 -13.61 7.16
CA ALA A 10 -4.33 -13.03 8.32
C ALA A 10 -3.38 -12.17 9.15
N LYS A 11 -2.09 -12.48 9.12
CA LYS A 11 -1.11 -11.74 9.90
C LYS A 11 -0.73 -10.41 9.30
N LEU A 12 -0.85 -10.28 7.98
CA LEU A 12 -0.51 -9.03 7.31
C LEU A 12 -1.55 -7.95 7.58
N TYR A 13 -2.78 -8.35 7.83
CA TYR A 13 -3.86 -7.39 8.07
C TYR A 13 -3.53 -6.42 9.20
N GLU A 14 -3.05 -6.94 10.34
CA GLU A 14 -2.73 -6.10 11.49
C GLU A 14 -1.61 -5.09 11.20
N PRO A 15 -0.47 -5.50 10.64
CA PRO A 15 0.58 -4.52 10.31
C PRO A 15 0.11 -3.42 9.37
N LEU A 16 -0.75 -3.74 8.40
CA LEU A 16 -1.27 -2.72 7.50
C LEU A 16 -2.17 -1.72 8.24
N MET A 17 -2.98 -2.22 9.16
CA MET A 17 -3.85 -1.36 9.94
C MET A 17 -3.10 -0.49 10.94
N GLU A 18 -1.89 -0.90 11.31
CA GLU A 18 -1.08 -0.16 12.25
C GLU A 18 -0.31 1.00 11.63
N PHE A 19 -0.19 1.05 10.30
CA PHE A 19 0.45 2.19 9.67
C PHE A 19 -0.34 3.46 9.97
N SER A 20 0.36 4.50 10.39
CA SER A 20 -0.27 5.80 10.55
C SER A 20 -0.57 6.40 9.19
N GLU A 21 -1.40 7.45 9.17
CA GLU A 21 -1.72 8.15 7.92
C GLU A 21 -0.46 8.65 7.23
N ASN A 22 0.56 9.02 8.00
CA ASN A 22 1.83 9.50 7.44
C ASN A 22 2.95 8.59 7.94
N PRO A 23 3.14 7.41 7.32
CA PRO A 23 4.11 6.43 7.81
C PRO A 23 5.56 6.88 7.65
N ILE A 24 5.85 7.70 6.64
CA ILE A 24 7.15 8.35 6.49
C ILE A 24 6.91 9.75 5.94
N LYS A 25 7.93 10.59 6.05
CA LYS A 25 7.84 11.96 5.56
C LYS A 25 7.55 11.97 4.06
N GLY A 26 6.57 12.77 3.66
CA GLY A 26 6.23 12.93 2.25
C GLY A 26 5.29 11.86 1.71
N VAL A 27 4.78 10.99 2.56
CA VAL A 27 3.82 9.95 2.14
C VAL A 27 2.59 10.04 3.02
N THR A 28 1.41 10.05 2.39
CA THR A 28 0.12 10.09 3.08
C THR A 28 -0.70 8.90 2.61
N LEU A 29 -1.07 8.03 3.53
CA LEU A 29 -1.94 6.91 3.22
C LEU A 29 -3.37 7.39 3.11
N GLU A 30 -4.10 6.87 2.12
CA GLU A 30 -5.48 7.25 1.90
C GLU A 30 -6.45 6.11 2.16
N GLU A 31 -6.23 4.96 1.53
CA GLU A 31 -7.13 3.83 1.66
C GLU A 31 -6.37 2.53 1.52
N ALA A 32 -6.91 1.49 2.11
CA ALA A 32 -6.39 0.14 1.95
C ALA A 32 -7.54 -0.78 1.58
N TYR A 33 -7.29 -1.69 0.67
CA TYR A 33 -8.30 -2.60 0.13
C TYR A 33 -7.82 -4.03 0.19
N GLN A 34 -8.75 -4.94 0.39
CA GLN A 34 -8.53 -6.34 0.12
C GLN A 34 -8.86 -6.60 -1.33
N VAL A 35 -7.99 -7.31 -2.04
CA VAL A 35 -8.14 -7.55 -3.47
C VAL A 35 -8.27 -9.04 -3.71
N PHE A 36 -9.11 -9.42 -4.65
CA PHE A 36 -9.30 -10.82 -5.01
C PHE A 36 -8.62 -11.09 -6.34
N GLY A 37 -8.04 -12.29 -6.48
CA GLY A 37 -7.34 -12.71 -7.67
C GLY A 37 -5.85 -12.89 -7.40
N LYS A 38 -5.02 -12.36 -8.28
CA LYS A 38 -3.57 -12.51 -8.17
C LYS A 38 -2.97 -11.80 -6.97
N TRP A 39 -3.54 -10.66 -6.60
CA TRP A 39 -3.03 -9.82 -5.51
C TRP A 39 -3.92 -9.95 -4.28
N ASP A 40 -3.37 -9.66 -3.12
CA ASP A 40 -4.09 -9.81 -1.86
C ASP A 40 -4.55 -8.48 -1.29
N TYR A 41 -3.72 -7.46 -1.38
CA TYR A 41 -4.04 -6.15 -0.82
C TYR A 41 -3.61 -5.04 -1.76
N ALA A 42 -4.30 -3.92 -1.69
CA ALA A 42 -3.92 -2.70 -2.38
C ALA A 42 -3.93 -1.55 -1.38
N VAL A 43 -2.91 -0.71 -1.43
CA VAL A 43 -2.83 0.48 -0.59
C VAL A 43 -2.75 1.69 -1.50
N LEU A 44 -3.67 2.62 -1.30
CA LEU A 44 -3.70 3.87 -2.03
C LEU A 44 -3.02 4.94 -1.19
N PHE A 45 -2.00 5.57 -1.73
CA PHE A 45 -1.26 6.59 -1.00
C PHE A 45 -0.78 7.68 -1.95
N GLN A 46 -0.49 8.84 -1.37
CA GLN A 46 0.14 9.94 -2.07
C GLN A 46 1.55 10.12 -1.57
N ALA A 47 2.45 10.44 -2.48
CA ALA A 47 3.84 10.72 -2.14
C ALA A 47 4.26 12.00 -2.83
N ASP A 48 5.11 12.79 -2.14
CA ASP A 48 5.59 14.05 -2.68
C ASP A 48 6.52 13.86 -3.88
N SER A 49 7.10 12.67 -4.00
CA SER A 49 8.01 12.36 -5.09
C SER A 49 8.04 10.86 -5.34
N ASN A 50 8.54 10.45 -6.50
CA ASN A 50 8.74 9.04 -6.78
C ASN A 50 9.72 8.40 -5.81
N GLU A 51 10.72 9.16 -5.37
CA GLU A 51 11.69 8.67 -4.41
C GLU A 51 11.03 8.32 -3.09
N ASN A 52 10.14 9.20 -2.59
CA ASN A 52 9.42 8.93 -1.36
C ASN A 52 8.49 7.71 -1.50
N ALA A 53 7.85 7.56 -2.66
CA ALA A 53 7.02 6.39 -2.92
C ALA A 53 7.84 5.11 -2.85
N LEU A 54 9.02 5.11 -3.47
CA LEU A 54 9.91 3.94 -3.45
C LEU A 54 10.41 3.64 -2.04
N HIS A 55 10.72 4.68 -1.27
CA HIS A 55 11.13 4.50 0.13
C HIS A 55 10.02 3.87 0.96
N PHE A 56 8.79 4.33 0.78
CA PHE A 56 7.68 3.76 1.53
C PHE A 56 7.51 2.28 1.21
N VAL A 57 7.47 1.93 -0.07
CA VAL A 57 7.29 0.53 -0.47
C VAL A 57 8.48 -0.32 -0.04
N GLY A 58 9.70 0.15 -0.29
CA GLY A 58 10.90 -0.63 -0.01
C GLY A 58 11.21 -0.76 1.47
N ASP A 59 11.03 0.32 2.22
CA ASP A 59 11.48 0.37 3.61
C ASP A 59 10.37 0.07 4.61
N ARG A 60 9.12 0.05 4.17
CA ARG A 60 7.99 -0.20 5.08
C ARG A 60 7.16 -1.40 4.65
N ILE A 61 6.66 -1.38 3.42
CA ILE A 61 5.78 -2.46 2.97
C ILE A 61 6.54 -3.77 2.82
N ARG A 62 7.68 -3.74 2.14
CA ARG A 62 8.44 -4.96 1.86
C ARG A 62 9.05 -5.60 3.09
N LEU A 63 9.21 -4.84 4.17
CA LEU A 63 9.76 -5.36 5.40
C LEU A 63 8.71 -6.07 6.25
N VAL A 64 7.44 -5.98 5.90
CA VAL A 64 6.40 -6.69 6.62
C VAL A 64 6.55 -8.18 6.33
N GLU A 65 6.64 -8.99 7.38
CA GLU A 65 6.79 -10.43 7.23
C GLU A 65 5.59 -10.99 6.46
N GLY A 66 5.89 -11.81 5.45
CA GLY A 66 4.85 -12.44 4.64
C GLY A 66 4.63 -11.76 3.30
N VAL A 67 5.13 -10.55 3.10
CA VAL A 67 5.05 -9.88 1.80
C VAL A 67 6.04 -10.54 0.85
N ILE A 68 5.54 -11.07 -0.27
CA ILE A 68 6.41 -11.75 -1.25
C ILE A 68 6.56 -10.96 -2.54
N GLU A 69 5.63 -10.06 -2.84
CA GLU A 69 5.70 -9.28 -4.08
C GLU A 69 4.91 -7.99 -3.92
N THR A 70 5.43 -6.91 -4.48
CA THR A 70 4.71 -5.63 -4.53
C THR A 70 4.75 -5.08 -5.94
N TYR A 71 3.71 -4.35 -6.32
CA TYR A 71 3.64 -3.68 -7.61
C TYR A 71 3.08 -2.29 -7.39
N THR A 72 3.85 -1.28 -7.75
CA THR A 72 3.47 0.12 -7.54
C THR A 72 3.02 0.72 -8.86
N ILE A 73 1.81 1.25 -8.88
CA ILE A 73 1.22 1.84 -10.07
C ILE A 73 1.00 3.32 -9.82
N PRO A 74 1.69 4.21 -10.55
CA PRO A 74 1.41 5.64 -10.47
C PRO A 74 0.02 5.92 -11.04
N LEU A 75 -0.75 6.74 -10.32
CA LEU A 75 -2.09 7.11 -10.73
C LEU A 75 -2.18 8.61 -10.88
N THR A 76 -2.79 9.07 -11.97
CA THR A 76 -3.07 10.48 -12.19
C THR A 76 -4.58 10.66 -12.24
N PRO A 77 -5.16 11.34 -11.25
CA PRO A 77 -6.61 11.52 -11.23
C PRO A 77 -7.06 12.44 -12.36
N ILE A 78 -8.15 12.08 -13.03
CA ILE A 78 -8.73 12.90 -14.07
C ILE A 78 -10.11 13.39 -13.68
N LYS A 79 -10.78 12.70 -12.77
CA LYS A 79 -12.11 13.10 -12.30
C LYS A 79 -12.45 12.33 -11.05
N ASN A 80 -13.15 13.01 -10.14
CA ASN A 80 -13.63 12.37 -8.92
C ASN A 80 -15.15 12.31 -8.92
N TYR A 81 -15.70 11.12 -9.08
CA TYR A 81 -17.14 10.90 -9.14
C TYR A 81 -17.80 10.79 -7.77
N ARG A 82 -17.00 10.67 -6.71
CA ARG A 82 -17.54 10.52 -5.36
C ARG A 82 -17.99 11.82 -4.74
N LYS A 83 -17.57 12.92 -5.28
CA LYS A 83 -17.92 14.22 -4.72
C LYS A 83 -19.38 14.52 -4.92
N PRO A 84 -19.94 15.07 -3.91
CA PRO A 84 -20.24 16.48 -3.99
C PRO A 84 -19.00 17.34 -3.91
#